data_fa643427174514add929fd533f93bd6b
#
_entry.id   fa643427174514add929fd533f93bd6b
#
_cell.length_a   1.000
_cell.length_b   1.000
_cell.length_c   1.000
_cell.angle_alpha   90.00
_cell.angle_beta   90.00
_cell.angle_gamma   90.00
#
_symmetry.space_group_name_H-M   'P 1'
#
loop_
_entity.id
_entity.type
_entity.pdbx_description
1 polymer ?
#
loop_
_entity_poly.entity_id
_entity_poly.type
_entity_poly.pdbx_seq_one_letter_code
_entity_poly.pdbx_strand_id
1 'polypeptide(L)'
;LGDVYKRQVKELINQKPFSYLCSTNFMKMSERKIIHIDMDAFYASVEQRDNPELCGKPLAVGHAEERGVVAAASYEARRYGVHSAMSSQKAKRLCPELIFVPGRMNVYKAVSRQIHDIFHTYTDIIEPLSLDEAFLDVTENKAGFSLAIDIAKDIKKRIRKELGLIASAGVSYNKFLAKIASDYRKPDGLCTIHPDQALDFIAHLPIESFWGVGPVTAQKMHALGIHNGTQLQACTLEMLTRQFGKAGNLYYDFARGIDLRPVEPIRIRKSVGCEHTLEKDISLHSSAIIELYHVVTELLERLKRTNFSGNTLTLKIKFHDFNQITRSITQDSELTSMDKILPLAKKLLKEIDYESHPIRLIGLSVSNPKEEIKKQWEQLSLEFKEWDD
;
A
#
# COMPACT_ATOMS: atom_id res chain seq x y z
N LEU A 1 13.64 -27.28 -21.82
CA LEU A 1 12.86 -26.22 -21.15
C LEU A 1 13.59 -24.87 -21.20
N GLY A 2 14.91 -24.82 -21.00
CA GLY A 2 15.70 -23.58 -21.06
C GLY A 2 15.74 -22.93 -22.46
N ASP A 3 15.63 -23.70 -23.52
CA ASP A 3 15.72 -23.20 -24.91
C ASP A 3 14.40 -22.59 -25.41
N VAL A 4 13.26 -23.05 -24.93
CA VAL A 4 11.94 -22.47 -25.26
C VAL A 4 11.81 -21.10 -24.62
N TYR A 5 12.25 -20.94 -23.36
CA TYR A 5 12.27 -19.66 -22.66
C TYR A 5 13.20 -18.65 -23.34
N LYS A 6 14.41 -19.07 -23.71
CA LYS A 6 15.36 -18.24 -24.47
C LYS A 6 14.82 -17.80 -25.83
N ARG A 7 14.02 -18.64 -26.48
CA ARG A 7 13.38 -18.34 -27.76
C ARG A 7 12.24 -17.33 -27.60
N GLN A 8 11.36 -17.50 -26.62
CA GLN A 8 10.28 -16.55 -26.32
C GLN A 8 10.80 -15.19 -25.90
N VAL A 9 11.86 -15.15 -25.08
CA VAL A 9 12.55 -13.91 -24.71
C VAL A 9 13.18 -13.23 -25.94
N LYS A 10 13.80 -13.99 -26.86
CA LYS A 10 14.34 -13.44 -28.10
C LYS A 10 13.28 -12.88 -29.04
N GLU A 11 12.11 -13.48 -29.13
CA GLU A 11 11.00 -12.96 -29.95
C GLU A 11 10.38 -11.69 -29.37
N LEU A 12 10.26 -11.58 -28.04
CA LEU A 12 9.83 -10.37 -27.34
C LEU A 12 10.84 -9.21 -27.49
N ILE A 13 12.14 -9.51 -27.55
CA ILE A 13 13.23 -8.54 -27.69
C ILE A 13 13.31 -7.99 -29.13
N ASN A 14 13.02 -8.83 -30.14
CA ASN A 14 13.10 -8.43 -31.55
C ASN A 14 11.98 -7.48 -32.01
N GLN A 15 10.96 -7.23 -31.19
CA GLN A 15 9.87 -6.30 -31.51
C GLN A 15 10.14 -4.83 -31.10
N LYS A 16 11.32 -4.51 -30.51
CA LYS A 16 11.71 -3.12 -30.16
C LYS A 16 13.17 -2.83 -30.52
N PRO A 17 13.50 -1.63 -31.06
CA PRO A 17 14.88 -1.24 -31.38
C PRO A 17 15.78 -0.94 -30.14
N PHE A 18 15.43 -1.44 -28.96
CA PHE A 18 16.17 -1.30 -27.70
C PHE A 18 16.78 -2.62 -27.21
N SER A 19 17.24 -3.47 -28.10
CA SER A 19 17.46 -4.90 -27.84
C SER A 19 18.64 -5.27 -26.90
N TYR A 20 19.65 -4.45 -26.71
CA TYR A 20 20.82 -4.84 -25.90
C TYR A 20 20.74 -4.45 -24.42
N LEU A 21 20.19 -3.31 -24.08
CA LEU A 21 19.99 -2.88 -22.69
C LEU A 21 18.81 -3.61 -22.00
N CYS A 22 17.82 -4.06 -22.79
CA CYS A 22 16.65 -4.75 -22.29
C CYS A 22 16.96 -6.21 -21.88
N SER A 23 17.85 -6.91 -22.63
CA SER A 23 18.20 -8.31 -22.34
C SER A 23 19.03 -8.49 -21.06
N THR A 24 20.02 -7.61 -20.84
CA THR A 24 20.85 -7.64 -19.62
C THR A 24 20.05 -7.24 -18.38
N ASN A 25 19.14 -6.28 -18.49
CA ASN A 25 18.27 -5.88 -17.38
C ASN A 25 17.23 -6.96 -17.05
N PHE A 26 16.68 -7.63 -18.05
CA PHE A 26 15.73 -8.73 -17.84
C PHE A 26 16.41 -9.96 -17.22
N MET A 27 17.62 -10.33 -17.68
CA MET A 27 18.40 -11.40 -17.06
C MET A 27 18.73 -11.09 -15.59
N LYS A 28 19.21 -9.89 -15.27
CA LYS A 28 19.43 -9.47 -13.88
C LYS A 28 18.16 -9.45 -13.05
N MET A 29 17.02 -9.11 -13.65
CA MET A 29 15.73 -9.12 -12.97
C MET A 29 15.27 -10.55 -12.64
N SER A 30 15.46 -11.50 -13.54
CA SER A 30 15.05 -12.89 -13.33
C SER A 30 15.88 -13.63 -12.26
N GLU A 31 17.04 -13.08 -11.89
CA GLU A 31 17.89 -13.58 -10.82
C GLU A 31 17.49 -13.07 -9.42
N ARG A 32 16.65 -12.02 -9.34
CA ARG A 32 16.19 -11.49 -8.06
C ARG A 32 15.32 -12.50 -7.33
N LYS A 33 15.40 -12.47 -6.00
CA LYS A 33 14.62 -13.31 -5.09
C LYS A 33 13.80 -12.40 -4.18
N ILE A 34 12.56 -12.19 -4.54
CA ILE A 34 11.64 -11.31 -3.81
C ILE A 34 10.62 -12.16 -3.06
N ILE A 35 10.47 -11.92 -1.77
CA ILE A 35 9.43 -12.51 -0.95
C ILE A 35 8.44 -11.40 -0.57
N HIS A 36 7.16 -11.67 -0.68
CA HIS A 36 6.11 -10.87 -0.06
C HIS A 36 5.50 -11.67 1.09
N ILE A 37 5.52 -11.09 2.30
CA ILE A 37 4.87 -11.64 3.48
C ILE A 37 3.65 -10.80 3.81
N ASP A 38 2.53 -11.45 4.14
CA ASP A 38 1.27 -10.81 4.49
C ASP A 38 0.60 -11.61 5.63
N MET A 39 0.32 -10.94 6.73
CA MET A 39 -0.27 -11.57 7.91
C MET A 39 -1.74 -11.86 7.68
N ASP A 40 -2.17 -13.09 7.94
CA ASP A 40 -3.54 -13.53 7.73
C ASP A 40 -4.49 -12.90 8.76
N ALA A 41 -5.43 -12.05 8.28
CA ALA A 41 -6.41 -11.34 9.09
C ALA A 41 -5.80 -10.63 10.32
N PHE A 42 -4.69 -9.92 10.13
CA PHE A 42 -3.73 -9.48 11.16
C PHE A 42 -4.36 -9.00 12.46
N TYR A 43 -5.14 -7.91 12.44
CA TYR A 43 -5.70 -7.36 13.68
C TYR A 43 -6.66 -8.34 14.35
N ALA A 44 -7.51 -9.01 13.57
CA ALA A 44 -8.45 -10.00 14.12
C ALA A 44 -7.71 -11.21 14.72
N SER A 45 -6.63 -11.66 14.08
CA SER A 45 -5.80 -12.76 14.59
C SER A 45 -5.07 -12.39 15.87
N VAL A 46 -4.61 -11.14 16.02
CA VAL A 46 -4.02 -10.64 17.29
C VAL A 46 -5.07 -10.63 18.40
N GLU A 47 -6.30 -10.18 18.12
CA GLU A 47 -7.37 -10.18 19.12
C GLU A 47 -7.76 -11.61 19.54
N GLN A 48 -7.86 -12.57 18.60
CA GLN A 48 -8.13 -13.97 18.89
C GLN A 48 -6.98 -14.64 19.67
N ARG A 49 -5.72 -14.31 19.35
CA ARG A 49 -4.55 -14.80 20.09
C ARG A 49 -4.55 -14.35 21.55
N ASP A 50 -4.81 -13.04 21.75
CA ASP A 50 -4.74 -12.42 23.08
C ASP A 50 -5.99 -12.71 23.94
N ASN A 51 -7.12 -13.05 23.32
CA ASN A 51 -8.35 -13.45 23.98
C ASN A 51 -8.89 -14.78 23.38
N PRO A 52 -8.56 -15.92 23.98
CA PRO A 52 -8.98 -17.23 23.48
C PRO A 52 -10.51 -17.41 23.34
N GLU A 53 -11.32 -16.64 24.07
CA GLU A 53 -12.78 -16.70 23.96
C GLU A 53 -13.30 -16.23 22.60
N LEU A 54 -12.49 -15.48 21.86
CA LEU A 54 -12.79 -15.01 20.50
C LEU A 54 -12.39 -16.03 19.43
N CYS A 55 -11.62 -17.05 19.76
CA CYS A 55 -11.18 -18.05 18.80
C CYS A 55 -12.37 -18.80 18.19
N GLY A 56 -12.33 -18.96 16.86
CA GLY A 56 -13.37 -19.67 16.10
C GLY A 56 -14.69 -18.91 15.93
N LYS A 57 -14.80 -17.70 16.47
CA LYS A 57 -15.99 -16.84 16.33
C LYS A 57 -15.83 -15.80 15.22
N PRO A 58 -16.94 -15.42 14.54
CA PRO A 58 -16.91 -14.34 13.59
C PRO A 58 -16.60 -13.02 14.33
N LEU A 59 -15.42 -12.45 14.04
CA LEU A 59 -14.87 -11.28 14.68
C LEU A 59 -14.57 -10.17 13.67
N ALA A 60 -14.90 -8.94 14.03
CA ALA A 60 -14.45 -7.73 13.33
C ALA A 60 -13.75 -6.78 14.30
N VAL A 61 -12.58 -6.31 13.93
CA VAL A 61 -11.93 -5.19 14.62
C VAL A 61 -12.50 -3.90 14.06
N GLY A 62 -13.01 -3.04 14.93
CA GLY A 62 -13.67 -1.79 14.56
C GLY A 62 -14.73 -1.39 15.59
N HIS A 63 -15.55 -0.41 15.23
CA HIS A 63 -16.64 0.08 16.08
C HIS A 63 -18.00 -0.36 15.50
N ALA A 64 -18.89 -0.83 16.37
CA ALA A 64 -20.23 -1.28 15.98
C ALA A 64 -21.21 -0.14 15.67
N GLU A 65 -20.82 1.11 15.93
CA GLU A 65 -21.61 2.33 15.80
C GLU A 65 -22.12 2.56 14.37
N GLU A 66 -23.07 3.46 14.22
CA GLU A 66 -23.77 3.72 12.95
C GLU A 66 -22.80 4.05 11.80
N ARG A 67 -21.75 4.82 12.08
CA ARG A 67 -20.71 5.21 11.11
C ARG A 67 -19.44 4.38 11.23
N GLY A 68 -19.47 3.30 12.00
CA GLY A 68 -18.36 2.38 12.19
C GLY A 68 -17.97 1.66 10.89
N VAL A 69 -16.70 1.27 10.81
CA VAL A 69 -16.13 0.53 9.67
C VAL A 69 -15.33 -0.65 10.22
N VAL A 70 -15.39 -1.77 9.51
CA VAL A 70 -14.56 -2.94 9.76
C VAL A 70 -13.12 -2.61 9.35
N ALA A 71 -12.20 -2.57 10.33
CA ALA A 71 -10.77 -2.42 10.05
C ALA A 71 -10.16 -3.76 9.59
N ALA A 72 -10.53 -4.87 10.27
CA ALA A 72 -10.14 -6.22 9.89
C ALA A 72 -11.23 -7.21 10.27
N ALA A 73 -11.40 -8.29 9.48
CA ALA A 73 -12.36 -9.35 9.74
C ALA A 73 -11.64 -10.69 9.85
N SER A 74 -12.02 -11.51 10.85
CA SER A 74 -11.54 -12.88 10.98
C SER A 74 -11.99 -13.76 9.81
N TYR A 75 -11.35 -14.88 9.60
CA TYR A 75 -11.74 -15.81 8.52
C TYR A 75 -13.15 -16.38 8.73
N GLU A 76 -13.58 -16.55 9.99
CA GLU A 76 -14.94 -16.93 10.33
C GLU A 76 -15.95 -15.88 9.84
N ALA A 77 -15.65 -14.58 10.07
CA ALA A 77 -16.50 -13.48 9.59
C ALA A 77 -16.49 -13.36 8.05
N ARG A 78 -15.35 -13.61 7.42
CA ARG A 78 -15.21 -13.58 5.95
C ARG A 78 -16.08 -14.61 5.24
N ARG A 79 -16.39 -15.75 5.87
CA ARG A 79 -17.33 -16.76 5.32
C ARG A 79 -18.74 -16.21 5.13
N TYR A 80 -19.13 -15.19 5.88
CA TYR A 80 -20.39 -14.47 5.73
C TYR A 80 -20.28 -13.28 4.74
N GLY A 81 -19.13 -13.10 4.09
CA GLY A 81 -18.87 -11.98 3.19
C GLY A 81 -18.45 -10.69 3.88
N VAL A 82 -18.15 -10.73 5.19
CA VAL A 82 -17.62 -9.56 5.92
C VAL A 82 -16.15 -9.34 5.57
N HIS A 83 -15.78 -8.11 5.23
CA HIS A 83 -14.41 -7.75 4.86
C HIS A 83 -14.02 -6.35 5.33
N SER A 84 -12.73 -6.04 5.31
CA SER A 84 -12.19 -4.71 5.65
C SER A 84 -12.81 -3.62 4.77
N ALA A 85 -12.93 -2.42 5.32
CA ALA A 85 -13.58 -1.24 4.75
C ALA A 85 -15.12 -1.34 4.59
N MET A 86 -15.76 -2.45 4.98
CA MET A 86 -17.22 -2.57 5.02
C MET A 86 -17.79 -1.76 6.18
N SER A 87 -18.96 -1.10 5.98
CA SER A 87 -19.65 -0.44 7.10
C SER A 87 -20.11 -1.48 8.13
N SER A 88 -20.00 -1.12 9.41
CA SER A 88 -20.37 -2.02 10.53
C SER A 88 -21.83 -2.47 10.47
N GLN A 89 -22.73 -1.60 10.02
CA GLN A 89 -24.14 -1.96 9.80
C GLN A 89 -24.33 -3.04 8.74
N LYS A 90 -23.62 -2.93 7.58
CA LYS A 90 -23.66 -3.94 6.54
C LYS A 90 -23.06 -5.24 7.03
N ALA A 91 -21.94 -5.19 7.74
CA ALA A 91 -21.29 -6.36 8.33
C ALA A 91 -22.23 -7.11 9.30
N LYS A 92 -22.92 -6.36 10.18
CA LYS A 92 -23.94 -6.94 11.10
C LYS A 92 -25.13 -7.58 10.38
N ARG A 93 -25.58 -7.01 9.25
CA ARG A 93 -26.66 -7.63 8.46
C ARG A 93 -26.23 -8.94 7.82
N LEU A 94 -24.97 -9.03 7.36
CA LEU A 94 -24.42 -10.26 6.76
C LEU A 94 -24.13 -11.32 7.82
N CYS A 95 -23.69 -10.92 9.01
CA CYS A 95 -23.37 -11.81 10.12
C CYS A 95 -23.97 -11.23 11.42
N PRO A 96 -25.23 -11.59 11.79
CA PRO A 96 -25.88 -11.07 13.00
C PRO A 96 -25.12 -11.38 14.30
N GLU A 97 -24.41 -12.49 14.36
CA GLU A 97 -23.57 -12.91 15.49
C GLU A 97 -22.15 -12.30 15.49
N LEU A 98 -21.85 -11.41 14.54
CA LEU A 98 -20.54 -10.78 14.44
C LEU A 98 -20.16 -10.03 15.72
N ILE A 99 -19.03 -10.36 16.30
CA ILE A 99 -18.48 -9.69 17.47
C ILE A 99 -17.59 -8.54 17.02
N PHE A 100 -17.91 -7.31 17.45
CA PHE A 100 -17.02 -6.16 17.27
C PHE A 100 -16.12 -5.97 18.46
N VAL A 101 -14.82 -5.77 18.20
CA VAL A 101 -13.83 -5.38 19.23
C VAL A 101 -13.14 -4.09 18.82
N PRO A 102 -12.89 -3.17 19.75
CA PRO A 102 -12.15 -1.94 19.44
C PRO A 102 -10.70 -2.28 19.05
N GLY A 103 -10.15 -1.51 18.12
CA GLY A 103 -8.77 -1.71 17.66
C GLY A 103 -7.73 -1.27 18.68
N ARG A 104 -6.73 -2.12 18.95
CA ARG A 104 -5.60 -1.84 19.85
C ARG A 104 -4.34 -1.48 19.03
N MET A 105 -4.34 -0.31 18.38
CA MET A 105 -3.30 0.09 17.42
C MET A 105 -1.87 0.06 17.98
N ASN A 106 -1.68 0.34 19.26
CA ASN A 106 -0.39 0.24 19.95
C ASN A 106 0.12 -1.21 20.02
N VAL A 107 -0.77 -2.17 20.27
CA VAL A 107 -0.45 -3.61 20.28
C VAL A 107 -0.09 -4.07 18.87
N TYR A 108 -0.89 -3.73 17.87
CA TYR A 108 -0.60 -4.10 16.48
C TYR A 108 0.74 -3.56 15.98
N LYS A 109 1.10 -2.32 16.34
CA LYS A 109 2.43 -1.76 16.05
C LYS A 109 3.56 -2.48 16.77
N ALA A 110 3.34 -2.94 18.00
CA ALA A 110 4.34 -3.71 18.73
C ALA A 110 4.56 -5.09 18.09
N VAL A 111 3.48 -5.78 17.72
CA VAL A 111 3.53 -7.06 17.01
C VAL A 111 4.18 -6.90 15.64
N SER A 112 3.83 -5.85 14.88
CA SER A 112 4.45 -5.55 13.60
C SER A 112 5.98 -5.40 13.72
N ARG A 113 6.46 -4.72 14.76
CA ARG A 113 7.92 -4.62 15.02
C ARG A 113 8.56 -5.98 15.24
N GLN A 114 7.94 -6.85 16.05
CA GLN A 114 8.45 -8.21 16.26
C GLN A 114 8.49 -9.03 14.96
N ILE A 115 7.52 -8.84 14.07
CA ILE A 115 7.52 -9.46 12.74
C ILE A 115 8.71 -8.93 11.92
N HIS A 116 8.95 -7.63 11.94
CA HIS A 116 10.10 -7.01 11.25
C HIS A 116 11.44 -7.47 11.82
N ASP A 117 11.55 -7.68 13.14
CA ASP A 117 12.75 -8.25 13.77
C ASP A 117 13.06 -9.64 13.21
N ILE A 118 12.01 -10.47 12.96
CA ILE A 118 12.18 -11.75 12.27
C ILE A 118 12.72 -11.54 10.85
N PHE A 119 12.17 -10.60 10.08
CA PHE A 119 12.62 -10.32 8.69
C PHE A 119 14.08 -9.89 8.64
N HIS A 120 14.51 -9.04 9.57
CA HIS A 120 15.89 -8.53 9.65
C HIS A 120 16.94 -9.61 9.89
N THR A 121 16.56 -10.82 10.32
CA THR A 121 17.49 -11.94 10.41
C THR A 121 17.88 -12.49 9.05
N TYR A 122 17.12 -12.19 8.00
CA TYR A 122 17.35 -12.67 6.63
C TYR A 122 17.89 -11.59 5.70
N THR A 123 17.39 -10.36 5.81
CA THR A 123 17.81 -9.23 4.96
C THR A 123 17.50 -7.90 5.64
N ASP A 124 18.23 -6.83 5.25
CA ASP A 124 17.88 -5.45 5.62
C ASP A 124 17.11 -4.73 4.51
N ILE A 125 17.01 -5.34 3.33
CA ILE A 125 16.27 -4.79 2.19
C ILE A 125 14.81 -5.19 2.34
N ILE A 126 14.08 -4.45 3.20
CA ILE A 126 12.69 -4.69 3.57
C ILE A 126 11.89 -3.43 3.26
N GLU A 127 10.83 -3.56 2.46
CA GLU A 127 9.87 -2.48 2.17
C GLU A 127 8.54 -2.76 2.83
N PRO A 128 8.21 -2.10 3.95
CA PRO A 128 6.89 -2.19 4.57
C PRO A 128 5.83 -1.51 3.70
N LEU A 129 4.74 -2.19 3.40
CA LEU A 129 3.57 -1.61 2.75
C LEU A 129 2.54 -1.15 3.79
N SER A 130 2.38 -1.93 4.86
CA SER A 130 1.48 -1.68 5.99
C SER A 130 2.11 -2.18 7.30
N LEU A 131 1.31 -2.40 8.36
CA LEU A 131 1.77 -3.04 9.61
C LEU A 131 1.89 -4.56 9.48
N ASP A 132 1.25 -5.15 8.49
CA ASP A 132 1.06 -6.59 8.32
C ASP A 132 1.66 -7.16 7.04
N GLU A 133 2.13 -6.32 6.13
CA GLU A 133 2.72 -6.79 4.88
C GLU A 133 4.02 -6.05 4.52
N ALA A 134 4.96 -6.81 3.96
CA ALA A 134 6.23 -6.28 3.49
C ALA A 134 6.79 -7.10 2.33
N PHE A 135 7.57 -6.42 1.46
CA PHE A 135 8.49 -7.06 0.54
C PHE A 135 9.88 -7.20 1.17
N LEU A 136 10.50 -8.34 0.91
CA LEU A 136 11.88 -8.65 1.28
C LEU A 136 12.66 -8.97 0.00
N ASP A 137 13.77 -8.30 -0.24
CA ASP A 137 14.76 -8.74 -1.23
C ASP A 137 15.78 -9.64 -0.53
N VAL A 138 15.74 -10.92 -0.87
CA VAL A 138 16.60 -11.96 -0.32
C VAL A 138 17.55 -12.54 -1.37
N THR A 139 17.77 -11.78 -2.45
CA THR A 139 18.73 -12.13 -3.51
C THR A 139 20.08 -12.45 -2.91
N GLU A 140 20.54 -11.57 -2.00
CA GLU A 140 21.63 -11.82 -1.08
C GLU A 140 21.06 -11.83 0.34
N ASN A 141 21.11 -12.98 1.02
CA ASN A 141 20.53 -13.11 2.36
C ASN A 141 21.59 -13.41 3.42
N LYS A 142 21.33 -12.94 4.65
CA LYS A 142 22.24 -13.08 5.79
C LYS A 142 22.31 -14.50 6.36
N ALA A 143 21.27 -15.32 6.13
CA ALA A 143 21.09 -16.62 6.76
C ALA A 143 21.67 -17.79 5.94
N GLY A 144 22.26 -17.51 4.77
CA GLY A 144 22.93 -18.51 3.93
C GLY A 144 22.00 -19.49 3.21
N PHE A 145 20.71 -19.17 3.07
CA PHE A 145 19.77 -20.00 2.32
C PHE A 145 20.00 -19.86 0.80
N SER A 146 20.02 -20.99 0.12
CA SER A 146 20.13 -21.02 -1.35
C SER A 146 18.82 -20.63 -2.04
N LEU A 147 17.68 -21.02 -1.45
CA LEU A 147 16.35 -20.85 -2.05
C LEU A 147 15.49 -19.88 -1.24
N ALA A 148 14.88 -18.91 -1.90
CA ALA A 148 13.98 -17.95 -1.26
C ALA A 148 12.74 -18.61 -0.65
N ILE A 149 12.28 -19.72 -1.23
CA ILE A 149 11.12 -20.47 -0.68
C ILE A 149 11.42 -21.03 0.71
N ASP A 150 12.67 -21.43 0.99
CA ASP A 150 13.04 -21.97 2.29
C ASP A 150 13.14 -20.86 3.35
N ILE A 151 13.58 -19.66 2.94
CA ILE A 151 13.47 -18.45 3.78
C ILE A 151 12.00 -18.15 4.10
N ALA A 152 11.12 -18.16 3.11
CA ALA A 152 9.69 -17.91 3.31
C ALA A 152 9.04 -18.93 4.26
N LYS A 153 9.39 -20.22 4.14
CA LYS A 153 8.94 -21.29 5.07
C LYS A 153 9.43 -21.04 6.50
N ASP A 154 10.69 -20.66 6.64
CA ASP A 154 11.28 -20.45 7.97
C ASP A 154 10.69 -19.18 8.64
N ILE A 155 10.50 -18.09 7.89
CA ILE A 155 9.80 -16.89 8.36
C ILE A 155 8.39 -17.25 8.86
N LYS A 156 7.58 -17.96 8.07
CA LYS A 156 6.23 -18.39 8.46
C LYS A 156 6.26 -19.26 9.71
N LYS A 157 7.18 -20.22 9.80
CA LYS A 157 7.38 -21.08 10.97
C LYS A 157 7.73 -20.29 12.22
N ARG A 158 8.63 -19.30 12.10
CA ARG A 158 9.03 -18.44 13.21
C ARG A 158 7.89 -17.54 13.68
N ILE A 159 7.18 -16.89 12.75
CA ILE A 159 5.99 -16.08 13.09
C ILE A 159 4.98 -16.93 13.88
N ARG A 160 4.71 -18.16 13.43
CA ARG A 160 3.80 -19.06 14.15
C ARG A 160 4.33 -19.45 15.53
N LYS A 161 5.60 -19.81 15.64
CA LYS A 161 6.22 -20.28 16.89
C LYS A 161 6.41 -19.15 17.91
N GLU A 162 6.91 -17.98 17.45
CA GLU A 162 7.32 -16.89 18.33
C GLU A 162 6.16 -15.95 18.66
N LEU A 163 5.22 -15.76 17.71
CA LEU A 163 4.15 -14.77 17.85
C LEU A 163 2.74 -15.37 17.92
N GLY A 164 2.58 -16.69 17.69
CA GLY A 164 1.27 -17.34 17.68
C GLY A 164 0.35 -16.86 16.53
N LEU A 165 0.92 -16.35 15.45
CA LEU A 165 0.19 -15.77 14.31
C LEU A 165 0.47 -16.54 13.03
N ILE A 166 -0.37 -16.35 12.03
CA ILE A 166 -0.24 -16.99 10.72
C ILE A 166 0.03 -15.92 9.67
N ALA A 167 0.95 -16.23 8.75
CA ALA A 167 1.25 -15.40 7.59
C ALA A 167 1.17 -16.21 6.31
N SER A 168 0.81 -15.56 5.21
CA SER A 168 0.93 -16.07 3.85
C SER A 168 2.16 -15.48 3.18
N ALA A 169 2.82 -16.25 2.31
CA ALA A 169 4.03 -15.82 1.63
C ALA A 169 3.97 -16.10 0.13
N GLY A 170 4.41 -15.12 -0.65
CA GLY A 170 4.60 -15.24 -2.08
C GLY A 170 6.07 -15.05 -2.45
N VAL A 171 6.59 -15.89 -3.31
CA VAL A 171 7.99 -15.85 -3.75
C VAL A 171 8.04 -15.71 -5.26
N SER A 172 8.79 -14.72 -5.76
CA SER A 172 9.03 -14.56 -7.18
C SER A 172 10.28 -13.71 -7.44
N TYR A 173 10.52 -13.35 -8.69
CA TYR A 173 11.66 -12.53 -9.11
C TYR A 173 11.36 -11.02 -9.14
N ASN A 174 10.12 -10.60 -8.89
CA ASN A 174 9.73 -9.19 -8.78
C ASN A 174 8.59 -8.98 -7.78
N LYS A 175 8.34 -7.72 -7.39
CA LYS A 175 7.36 -7.34 -6.39
C LYS A 175 5.93 -7.66 -6.81
N PHE A 176 5.57 -7.42 -8.08
CA PHE A 176 4.24 -7.68 -8.62
C PHE A 176 3.83 -9.14 -8.43
N LEU A 177 4.66 -10.06 -8.92
CA LEU A 177 4.36 -11.49 -8.84
C LEU A 177 4.45 -12.03 -7.41
N ALA A 178 5.42 -11.56 -6.60
CA ALA A 178 5.53 -11.96 -5.21
C ALA A 178 4.26 -11.59 -4.41
N LYS A 179 3.69 -10.39 -4.65
CA LYS A 179 2.46 -9.97 -3.99
C LYS A 179 1.26 -10.83 -4.41
N ILE A 180 1.07 -11.08 -5.69
CA ILE A 180 -0.02 -11.94 -6.16
C ILE A 180 0.14 -13.36 -5.62
N ALA A 181 1.36 -13.89 -5.61
CA ALA A 181 1.65 -15.22 -5.09
C ALA A 181 1.26 -15.35 -3.61
N SER A 182 1.46 -14.31 -2.78
CA SER A 182 1.08 -14.34 -1.36
C SER A 182 -0.43 -14.40 -1.15
N ASP A 183 -1.23 -13.87 -2.07
CA ASP A 183 -2.69 -13.87 -1.99
C ASP A 183 -3.31 -15.17 -2.56
N TYR A 184 -2.60 -15.88 -3.42
CA TYR A 184 -3.13 -16.99 -4.23
C TYR A 184 -3.66 -18.17 -3.44
N ARG A 185 -3.10 -18.47 -2.24
CA ARG A 185 -3.46 -19.63 -1.41
C ARG A 185 -3.74 -19.25 0.05
N LYS A 186 -4.22 -18.05 0.33
CA LYS A 186 -4.64 -17.66 1.69
C LYS A 186 -5.80 -18.50 2.20
N PRO A 187 -5.88 -18.79 3.50
CA PRO A 187 -4.90 -18.50 4.56
C PRO A 187 -3.74 -19.50 4.62
N ASP A 188 -2.68 -19.12 5.35
CA ASP A 188 -1.47 -19.91 5.57
C ASP A 188 -0.78 -20.33 4.26
N GLY A 189 -0.98 -19.52 3.21
CA GLY A 189 -0.50 -19.79 1.87
C GLY A 189 1.02 -19.72 1.74
N LEU A 190 1.55 -20.49 0.80
CA LEU A 190 2.91 -20.37 0.30
C LEU A 190 2.88 -20.69 -1.20
N CYS A 191 3.22 -19.71 -2.02
CA CYS A 191 3.22 -19.87 -3.47
C CYS A 191 4.49 -19.28 -4.06
N THR A 192 5.08 -19.99 -5.02
CA THR A 192 6.23 -19.51 -5.81
C THR A 192 5.83 -19.42 -7.26
N ILE A 193 6.10 -18.27 -7.89
CA ILE A 193 5.92 -18.08 -9.33
C ILE A 193 7.31 -17.94 -9.96
N HIS A 194 7.72 -18.98 -10.67
CA HIS A 194 8.99 -19.03 -11.40
C HIS A 194 8.94 -18.19 -12.68
N PRO A 195 10.09 -17.64 -13.14
CA PRO A 195 10.15 -16.85 -14.38
C PRO A 195 9.59 -17.58 -15.62
N ASP A 196 9.80 -18.88 -15.74
CA ASP A 196 9.32 -19.72 -16.84
C ASP A 196 7.81 -19.97 -16.82
N GLN A 197 7.17 -19.83 -15.67
CA GLN A 197 5.72 -20.01 -15.48
C GLN A 197 4.97 -18.67 -15.41
N ALA A 198 5.69 -17.56 -15.29
CA ALA A 198 5.10 -16.26 -14.97
C ALA A 198 4.11 -15.78 -16.01
N LEU A 199 4.42 -15.89 -17.31
CA LEU A 199 3.55 -15.42 -18.38
C LEU A 199 2.26 -16.24 -18.48
N ASP A 200 2.35 -17.55 -18.32
CA ASP A 200 1.18 -18.43 -18.31
C ASP A 200 0.32 -18.17 -17.06
N PHE A 201 0.94 -18.03 -15.89
CA PHE A 201 0.22 -17.66 -14.67
C PHE A 201 -0.52 -16.33 -14.82
N ILE A 202 0.15 -15.29 -15.35
CA ILE A 202 -0.43 -13.97 -15.58
C ILE A 202 -1.60 -14.06 -16.58
N ALA A 203 -1.45 -14.85 -17.66
CA ALA A 203 -2.48 -14.98 -18.70
C ALA A 203 -3.83 -15.42 -18.13
N HIS A 204 -3.83 -16.33 -17.16
CA HIS A 204 -5.03 -16.85 -16.51
C HIS A 204 -5.52 -16.01 -15.32
N LEU A 205 -4.75 -15.01 -14.89
CA LEU A 205 -5.09 -14.20 -13.72
C LEU A 205 -6.29 -13.28 -14.01
N PRO A 206 -7.37 -13.31 -13.19
CA PRO A 206 -8.46 -12.34 -13.30
C PRO A 206 -7.94 -10.92 -13.12
N ILE A 207 -8.53 -9.97 -13.85
CA ILE A 207 -8.02 -8.58 -13.85
C ILE A 207 -8.11 -7.92 -12.47
N GLU A 208 -9.08 -8.29 -11.64
CA GLU A 208 -9.25 -7.81 -10.27
C GLU A 208 -8.11 -8.24 -9.34
N SER A 209 -7.39 -9.29 -9.71
CA SER A 209 -6.26 -9.81 -8.94
C SER A 209 -4.95 -9.12 -9.28
N PHE A 210 -4.93 -8.24 -10.29
CA PHE A 210 -3.72 -7.46 -10.59
C PHE A 210 -3.46 -6.40 -9.52
N TRP A 211 -2.25 -6.34 -9.03
CA TRP A 211 -1.88 -5.33 -8.04
C TRP A 211 -2.13 -3.90 -8.55
N GLY A 212 -2.89 -3.13 -7.77
CA GLY A 212 -3.30 -1.77 -8.10
C GLY A 212 -4.59 -1.67 -8.94
N VAL A 213 -5.22 -2.79 -9.28
CA VAL A 213 -6.52 -2.82 -9.93
C VAL A 213 -7.61 -2.94 -8.85
N GLY A 214 -8.16 -1.79 -8.43
CA GLY A 214 -9.32 -1.75 -7.55
C GLY A 214 -10.64 -1.89 -8.33
N PRO A 215 -11.80 -1.98 -7.62
CA PRO A 215 -13.12 -2.23 -8.27
C PRO A 215 -13.46 -1.27 -9.41
N VAL A 216 -13.17 0.02 -9.25
CA VAL A 216 -13.43 1.05 -10.30
C VAL A 216 -12.56 0.80 -11.54
N THR A 217 -11.29 0.47 -11.33
CA THR A 217 -10.36 0.18 -12.43
C THR A 217 -10.74 -1.12 -13.13
N ALA A 218 -11.11 -2.16 -12.38
CA ALA A 218 -11.59 -3.43 -12.92
C ALA A 218 -12.84 -3.24 -13.78
N GLN A 219 -13.83 -2.48 -13.28
CA GLN A 219 -15.04 -2.16 -14.03
C GLN A 219 -14.72 -1.43 -15.35
N LYS A 220 -13.77 -0.46 -15.32
CA LYS A 220 -13.31 0.22 -16.54
C LYS A 220 -12.62 -0.73 -17.49
N MET A 221 -11.78 -1.68 -17.00
CA MET A 221 -11.13 -2.69 -17.81
C MET A 221 -12.15 -3.64 -18.44
N HIS A 222 -13.14 -4.10 -17.68
CA HIS A 222 -14.24 -4.93 -18.19
C HIS A 222 -15.02 -4.25 -19.33
N ALA A 223 -15.32 -2.96 -19.18
CA ALA A 223 -15.97 -2.18 -20.24
C ALA A 223 -15.14 -2.07 -21.53
N LEU A 224 -13.83 -2.30 -21.45
CA LEU A 224 -12.90 -2.37 -22.58
C LEU A 224 -12.66 -3.81 -23.08
N GLY A 225 -13.39 -4.80 -22.53
CA GLY A 225 -13.22 -6.22 -22.89
C GLY A 225 -12.00 -6.89 -22.24
N ILE A 226 -11.43 -6.29 -21.18
CA ILE A 226 -10.25 -6.82 -20.49
C ILE A 226 -10.72 -7.44 -19.16
N HIS A 227 -10.80 -8.79 -19.11
CA HIS A 227 -11.25 -9.56 -17.95
C HIS A 227 -10.13 -10.38 -17.29
N ASN A 228 -9.03 -10.61 -18.00
CA ASN A 228 -7.91 -11.41 -17.52
C ASN A 228 -6.58 -10.96 -18.13
N GLY A 229 -5.49 -11.61 -17.71
CA GLY A 229 -4.15 -11.32 -18.19
C GLY A 229 -3.95 -11.53 -19.68
N THR A 230 -4.57 -12.56 -20.29
CA THR A 230 -4.48 -12.79 -21.75
C THR A 230 -4.98 -11.57 -22.53
N GLN A 231 -6.13 -11.05 -22.16
CA GLN A 231 -6.71 -9.88 -22.83
C GLN A 231 -5.90 -8.61 -22.55
N LEU A 232 -5.33 -8.48 -21.35
CA LEU A 232 -4.44 -7.37 -21.03
C LEU A 232 -3.11 -7.45 -21.81
N GLN A 233 -2.56 -8.66 -22.02
CA GLN A 233 -1.36 -8.90 -22.84
C GLN A 233 -1.59 -8.49 -24.32
N ALA A 234 -2.80 -8.67 -24.84
CA ALA A 234 -3.17 -8.29 -26.19
C ALA A 234 -3.28 -6.76 -26.38
N CYS A 235 -3.37 -5.98 -25.31
CA CYS A 235 -3.47 -4.52 -25.39
C CYS A 235 -2.14 -3.87 -25.77
N THR A 236 -2.22 -2.79 -26.56
CA THR A 236 -1.06 -1.94 -26.87
C THR A 236 -0.74 -0.98 -25.72
N LEU A 237 0.52 -0.59 -25.59
CA LEU A 237 0.93 0.41 -24.61
C LEU A 237 0.19 1.73 -24.80
N GLU A 238 0.01 2.16 -26.06
CA GLU A 238 -0.71 3.39 -26.40
C GLU A 238 -2.16 3.36 -25.92
N MET A 239 -2.88 2.27 -26.16
CA MET A 239 -4.25 2.07 -25.70
C MET A 239 -4.33 2.16 -24.18
N LEU A 240 -3.46 1.44 -23.44
CA LEU A 240 -3.48 1.43 -21.98
C LEU A 240 -3.10 2.79 -21.38
N THR A 241 -2.11 3.49 -21.95
CA THR A 241 -1.72 4.82 -21.46
C THR A 241 -2.79 5.88 -21.74
N ARG A 242 -3.47 5.80 -22.89
CA ARG A 242 -4.62 6.68 -23.19
C ARG A 242 -5.78 6.47 -22.22
N GLN A 243 -6.05 5.22 -21.80
CA GLN A 243 -7.17 4.90 -20.93
C GLN A 243 -6.87 5.08 -19.43
N PHE A 244 -5.64 4.79 -19.00
CA PHE A 244 -5.27 4.71 -17.59
C PHE A 244 -4.13 5.66 -17.20
N GLY A 245 -3.68 6.52 -18.12
CA GLY A 245 -2.57 7.45 -17.87
C GLY A 245 -1.28 6.72 -17.49
N LYS A 246 -0.58 7.22 -16.48
CA LYS A 246 0.68 6.60 -15.99
C LYS A 246 0.51 5.15 -15.54
N ALA A 247 -0.65 4.79 -14.99
CA ALA A 247 -0.93 3.42 -14.58
C ALA A 247 -0.99 2.44 -15.77
N GLY A 248 -1.31 2.93 -16.98
CA GLY A 248 -1.32 2.13 -18.20
C GLY A 248 0.04 1.51 -18.52
N ASN A 249 1.16 2.24 -18.27
CA ASN A 249 2.51 1.70 -18.43
C ASN A 249 2.73 0.52 -17.46
N LEU A 250 2.31 0.68 -16.21
CA LEU A 250 2.47 -0.34 -15.19
C LEU A 250 1.67 -1.60 -15.52
N TYR A 251 0.42 -1.46 -15.98
CA TYR A 251 -0.41 -2.59 -16.39
C TYR A 251 0.16 -3.33 -17.61
N TYR A 252 0.71 -2.57 -18.57
CA TYR A 252 1.38 -3.13 -19.74
C TYR A 252 2.58 -3.99 -19.35
N ASP A 253 3.42 -3.50 -18.44
CA ASP A 253 4.61 -4.18 -17.96
C ASP A 253 4.22 -5.40 -17.09
N PHE A 254 3.27 -5.26 -16.18
CA PHE A 254 2.77 -6.35 -15.34
C PHE A 254 2.21 -7.51 -16.15
N ALA A 255 1.43 -7.24 -17.20
CA ALA A 255 0.91 -8.27 -18.08
C ALA A 255 2.03 -9.08 -18.76
N ARG A 256 3.24 -8.53 -18.85
CA ARG A 256 4.44 -9.16 -19.43
C ARG A 256 5.43 -9.70 -18.39
N GLY A 257 5.00 -9.74 -17.12
CA GLY A 257 5.83 -10.21 -16.00
C GLY A 257 6.97 -9.26 -15.63
N ILE A 258 6.91 -8.01 -16.07
CA ILE A 258 7.95 -7.01 -15.86
C ILE A 258 7.56 -6.09 -14.69
N ASP A 259 8.40 -6.04 -13.65
CA ASP A 259 8.36 -5.05 -12.59
C ASP A 259 9.79 -4.74 -12.14
N LEU A 260 10.32 -3.64 -12.64
CA LEU A 260 11.71 -3.23 -12.37
C LEU A 260 11.88 -2.51 -11.03
N ARG A 261 10.80 -2.21 -10.32
CA ARG A 261 10.86 -1.49 -9.05
C ARG A 261 11.70 -2.29 -8.03
N PRO A 262 12.70 -1.67 -7.40
CA PRO A 262 13.44 -2.30 -6.31
C PRO A 262 12.55 -2.43 -5.06
N VAL A 263 13.00 -3.24 -4.11
CA VAL A 263 12.51 -3.19 -2.73
C VAL A 263 13.18 -2.00 -2.05
N GLU A 264 12.40 -1.02 -1.59
CA GLU A 264 12.87 0.26 -1.06
C GLU A 264 12.71 0.30 0.47
N PRO A 265 13.78 0.10 1.25
CA PRO A 265 13.70 0.11 2.71
C PRO A 265 13.35 1.47 3.30
N ILE A 266 13.70 2.55 2.61
CA ILE A 266 13.55 3.90 3.11
C ILE A 266 12.39 4.60 2.39
N ARG A 267 11.36 4.92 3.15
CA ARG A 267 10.23 5.71 2.66
C ARG A 267 10.27 7.13 3.21
N ILE A 268 10.49 8.10 2.35
CA ILE A 268 10.40 9.52 2.73
C ILE A 268 8.93 9.90 2.90
N ARG A 269 8.57 10.40 4.08
CA ARG A 269 7.21 10.88 4.37
C ARG A 269 6.93 12.17 3.62
N LYS A 270 5.85 12.21 2.84
CA LYS A 270 5.47 13.37 2.01
C LYS A 270 4.40 14.24 2.68
N SER A 271 3.65 13.70 3.63
CA SER A 271 2.60 14.43 4.36
C SER A 271 2.28 13.80 5.70
N VAL A 272 1.70 14.59 6.58
CA VAL A 272 1.08 14.16 7.85
C VAL A 272 -0.30 14.78 7.93
N GLY A 273 -1.31 14.01 8.28
CA GLY A 273 -2.68 14.48 8.40
C GLY A 273 -3.51 13.68 9.40
N CYS A 274 -4.66 14.22 9.73
CA CYS A 274 -5.71 13.56 10.48
C CYS A 274 -7.07 13.94 9.91
N GLU A 275 -8.07 13.10 10.12
CA GLU A 275 -9.44 13.34 9.70
C GLU A 275 -10.41 12.69 10.67
N HIS A 276 -11.52 13.37 10.92
CA HIS A 276 -12.59 12.91 11.79
C HIS A 276 -13.87 12.72 11.00
N THR A 277 -14.42 11.50 11.03
CA THR A 277 -15.81 11.27 10.63
C THR A 277 -16.70 11.64 11.80
N LEU A 278 -17.56 12.62 11.61
CA LEU A 278 -18.42 13.17 12.66
C LEU A 278 -19.55 12.20 12.99
N GLU A 279 -19.99 12.14 14.24
CA GLU A 279 -21.14 11.32 14.65
C GLU A 279 -22.44 11.78 13.94
N LYS A 280 -22.62 13.10 13.84
CA LYS A 280 -23.71 13.75 13.10
C LYS A 280 -23.16 14.75 12.12
N ASP A 281 -23.86 14.93 11.01
CA ASP A 281 -23.47 15.93 10.02
C ASP A 281 -23.61 17.35 10.57
N ILE A 282 -22.65 18.21 10.24
CA ILE A 282 -22.54 19.59 10.70
C ILE A 282 -22.87 20.56 9.58
N SER A 283 -23.83 21.46 9.81
CA SER A 283 -24.14 22.64 8.98
C SER A 283 -23.89 23.97 9.68
N LEU A 284 -23.80 23.98 11.02
CA LEU A 284 -23.58 25.18 11.80
C LEU A 284 -22.12 25.59 11.79
N HIS A 285 -21.86 26.87 11.50
CA HIS A 285 -20.50 27.43 11.47
C HIS A 285 -19.76 27.25 12.80
N SER A 286 -20.40 27.50 13.94
CA SER A 286 -19.81 27.34 15.27
C SER A 286 -19.33 25.89 15.49
N SER A 287 -20.16 24.91 15.15
CA SER A 287 -19.79 23.49 15.28
C SER A 287 -18.63 23.10 14.37
N ALA A 288 -18.62 23.59 13.12
CA ALA A 288 -17.52 23.35 12.19
C ALA A 288 -16.18 23.96 12.67
N ILE A 289 -16.21 25.13 13.30
CA ILE A 289 -15.03 25.77 13.90
C ILE A 289 -14.51 25.00 15.11
N ILE A 290 -15.40 24.49 15.96
CA ILE A 290 -15.00 23.66 17.12
C ILE A 290 -14.32 22.38 16.63
N GLU A 291 -14.91 21.69 15.67
CA GLU A 291 -14.32 20.47 15.13
C GLU A 291 -12.99 20.73 14.40
N LEU A 292 -12.92 21.85 13.66
CA LEU A 292 -11.67 22.28 13.03
C LEU A 292 -10.55 22.50 14.06
N TYR A 293 -10.88 23.07 15.22
CA TYR A 293 -9.93 23.26 16.32
C TYR A 293 -9.41 21.91 16.86
N HIS A 294 -10.29 20.91 17.04
CA HIS A 294 -9.89 19.57 17.47
C HIS A 294 -8.95 18.92 16.44
N VAL A 295 -9.29 19.02 15.14
CA VAL A 295 -8.45 18.47 14.06
C VAL A 295 -7.09 19.17 14.01
N VAL A 296 -7.02 20.50 14.19
CA VAL A 296 -5.73 21.22 14.24
C VAL A 296 -4.89 20.76 15.42
N THR A 297 -5.51 20.59 16.58
CA THR A 297 -4.81 20.13 17.81
C THR A 297 -4.20 18.75 17.58
N GLU A 298 -4.98 17.81 17.07
CA GLU A 298 -4.46 16.46 16.75
C GLU A 298 -3.40 16.48 15.65
N LEU A 299 -3.56 17.32 14.62
CA LEU A 299 -2.56 17.46 13.57
C LEU A 299 -1.21 17.93 14.15
N LEU A 300 -1.21 18.92 15.03
CA LEU A 300 0.02 19.41 15.69
C LEU A 300 0.71 18.32 16.51
N GLU A 301 -0.04 17.52 17.26
CA GLU A 301 0.51 16.37 17.99
C GLU A 301 1.14 15.35 17.05
N ARG A 302 0.48 15.07 15.92
CA ARG A 302 1.00 14.14 14.89
C ARG A 302 2.27 14.69 14.22
N LEU A 303 2.31 15.99 13.89
CA LEU A 303 3.49 16.66 13.33
C LEU A 303 4.68 16.56 14.29
N LYS A 304 4.47 16.88 15.56
CA LYS A 304 5.50 16.80 16.61
C LYS A 304 6.00 15.37 16.80
N ARG A 305 5.10 14.39 16.90
CA ARG A 305 5.45 12.97 17.10
C ARG A 305 6.24 12.39 15.93
N THR A 306 5.98 12.86 14.70
CA THR A 306 6.63 12.37 13.51
C THR A 306 7.85 13.19 13.09
N ASN A 307 8.17 14.25 13.83
CA ASN A 307 9.18 15.25 13.47
C ASN A 307 9.04 15.71 12.01
N PHE A 308 7.80 15.96 11.59
CA PHE A 308 7.49 16.37 10.20
C PHE A 308 7.13 17.85 10.17
N SER A 309 7.71 18.58 9.24
CA SER A 309 7.32 19.93 8.88
C SER A 309 7.04 20.05 7.40
N GLY A 310 6.20 20.99 7.01
CA GLY A 310 5.86 21.29 5.63
C GLY A 310 5.19 22.65 5.55
N ASN A 311 5.00 23.15 4.35
CA ASN A 311 4.48 24.49 4.13
C ASN A 311 3.13 24.54 3.41
N THR A 312 2.56 23.42 3.03
CA THR A 312 1.24 23.36 2.37
C THR A 312 0.22 22.72 3.32
N LEU A 313 -0.81 23.52 3.68
CA LEU A 313 -1.99 23.03 4.41
C LEU A 313 -3.08 22.65 3.42
N THR A 314 -3.64 21.47 3.59
CA THR A 314 -4.80 20.98 2.83
C THR A 314 -5.95 20.67 3.76
N LEU A 315 -7.09 21.34 3.56
CA LEU A 315 -8.38 21.01 4.17
C LEU A 315 -9.11 20.02 3.27
N LYS A 316 -9.62 18.94 3.87
CA LYS A 316 -10.46 17.92 3.25
C LYS A 316 -11.83 17.96 3.91
N ILE A 317 -12.87 18.09 3.10
CA ILE A 317 -14.25 17.99 3.54
C ILE A 317 -14.93 16.88 2.75
N LYS A 318 -15.68 16.03 3.43
CA LYS A 318 -16.61 15.10 2.83
C LYS A 318 -18.02 15.44 3.34
N PHE A 319 -18.94 15.60 2.43
CA PHE A 319 -20.34 15.94 2.72
C PHE A 319 -21.18 14.70 3.05
N HIS A 320 -22.41 14.92 3.48
CA HIS A 320 -23.37 13.86 3.83
C HIS A 320 -23.65 12.88 2.69
N ASP A 321 -23.59 13.36 1.44
CA ASP A 321 -23.80 12.60 0.20
C ASP A 321 -22.52 11.86 -0.28
N PHE A 322 -21.46 11.88 0.53
CA PHE A 322 -20.12 11.32 0.25
C PHE A 322 -19.31 12.06 -0.83
N ASN A 323 -19.83 13.15 -1.40
CA ASN A 323 -19.00 14.03 -2.22
C ASN A 323 -17.84 14.61 -1.38
N GLN A 324 -16.65 14.64 -1.97
CA GLN A 324 -15.45 15.08 -1.27
C GLN A 324 -14.76 16.20 -2.03
N ILE A 325 -14.37 17.22 -1.30
CA ILE A 325 -13.57 18.32 -1.83
C ILE A 325 -12.31 18.52 -0.99
N THR A 326 -11.30 19.10 -1.61
CA THR A 326 -10.08 19.55 -0.94
C THR A 326 -9.79 21.01 -1.31
N ARG A 327 -9.22 21.76 -0.37
CA ARG A 327 -8.70 23.11 -0.58
C ARG A 327 -7.32 23.21 0.05
N SER A 328 -6.37 23.79 -0.66
CA SER A 328 -4.98 23.86 -0.20
C SER A 328 -4.44 25.27 -0.27
N ILE A 329 -3.56 25.61 0.67
CA ILE A 329 -2.82 26.86 0.69
C ILE A 329 -1.37 26.58 1.05
N THR A 330 -0.45 27.16 0.31
CA THR A 330 0.99 27.04 0.53
C THR A 330 1.51 28.35 1.11
N GLN A 331 2.39 28.25 2.10
CA GLN A 331 3.04 29.38 2.77
C GLN A 331 4.56 29.33 2.55
N ASP A 332 5.24 30.47 2.72
CA ASP A 332 6.70 30.52 2.65
C ASP A 332 7.37 29.90 3.90
N SER A 333 6.64 29.86 5.02
CA SER A 333 7.12 29.32 6.30
C SER A 333 6.47 27.97 6.63
N GLU A 334 7.17 27.17 7.43
CA GLU A 334 6.68 25.89 7.93
C GLU A 334 5.47 26.05 8.87
N LEU A 335 4.55 25.12 8.77
CA LEU A 335 3.29 25.05 9.50
C LEU A 335 3.47 24.17 10.74
N THR A 336 3.96 24.75 11.84
CA THR A 336 4.37 24.03 13.05
C THR A 336 3.62 24.43 14.33
N SER A 337 2.72 25.44 14.26
CA SER A 337 2.00 25.94 15.44
C SER A 337 0.53 26.21 15.17
N MET A 338 -0.26 26.30 16.26
CA MET A 338 -1.68 26.62 16.23
C MET A 338 -1.94 27.97 15.54
N ASP A 339 -1.13 28.99 15.86
CA ASP A 339 -1.29 30.36 15.34
C ASP A 339 -1.05 30.43 13.83
N LYS A 340 -0.25 29.51 13.29
CA LYS A 340 -0.03 29.42 11.84
C LYS A 340 -1.10 28.61 11.13
N ILE A 341 -1.54 27.47 11.70
CA ILE A 341 -2.43 26.51 11.03
C ILE A 341 -3.90 26.92 11.15
N LEU A 342 -4.37 27.29 12.36
CA LEU A 342 -5.79 27.54 12.58
C LEU A 342 -6.38 28.70 11.74
N PRO A 343 -5.70 29.86 11.59
CA PRO A 343 -6.21 30.93 10.73
C PRO A 343 -6.32 30.51 9.26
N LEU A 344 -5.36 29.74 8.77
CA LEU A 344 -5.38 29.22 7.39
C LEU A 344 -6.48 28.17 7.20
N ALA A 345 -6.66 27.26 8.15
CA ALA A 345 -7.73 26.28 8.12
C ALA A 345 -9.11 26.95 8.14
N LYS A 346 -9.32 27.98 8.96
CA LYS A 346 -10.55 28.81 8.95
C LYS A 346 -10.76 29.52 7.62
N LYS A 347 -9.68 30.07 7.01
CA LYS A 347 -9.75 30.68 5.70
C LYS A 347 -10.22 29.69 4.64
N LEU A 348 -9.63 28.50 4.59
CA LEU A 348 -10.01 27.45 3.63
C LEU A 348 -11.44 26.95 3.86
N LEU A 349 -11.89 26.83 5.13
CA LEU A 349 -13.24 26.42 5.45
C LEU A 349 -14.29 27.45 5.00
N LYS A 350 -13.97 28.74 5.08
CA LYS A 350 -14.86 29.83 4.65
C LYS A 350 -15.17 29.80 3.14
N GLU A 351 -14.32 29.19 2.34
CA GLU A 351 -14.50 29.04 0.89
C GLU A 351 -15.48 27.91 0.52
N ILE A 352 -16.04 27.19 1.51
CA ILE A 352 -16.85 25.99 1.30
C ILE A 352 -18.27 26.26 1.79
N ASP A 353 -19.25 26.00 0.91
CA ASP A 353 -20.67 26.00 1.28
C ASP A 353 -21.04 24.66 1.96
N TYR A 354 -21.14 24.69 3.28
CA TYR A 354 -21.56 23.54 4.08
C TYR A 354 -22.88 23.81 4.84
N GLU A 355 -23.45 24.97 4.70
CA GLU A 355 -24.78 25.27 5.25
C GLU A 355 -25.86 24.51 4.49
N SER A 356 -25.75 24.52 3.14
CA SER A 356 -26.62 23.74 2.26
C SER A 356 -26.17 22.27 2.08
N HIS A 357 -24.88 21.98 2.31
CA HIS A 357 -24.28 20.65 2.16
C HIS A 357 -23.58 20.23 3.47
N PRO A 358 -24.29 19.63 4.45
CA PRO A 358 -23.73 19.31 5.75
C PRO A 358 -22.45 18.46 5.70
N ILE A 359 -21.48 18.83 6.56
CA ILE A 359 -20.17 18.14 6.66
C ILE A 359 -20.33 16.83 7.40
N ARG A 360 -19.92 15.75 6.78
CA ARG A 360 -19.81 14.40 7.36
C ARG A 360 -18.40 14.11 7.91
N LEU A 361 -17.35 14.63 7.25
CA LEU A 361 -15.97 14.43 7.64
C LEU A 361 -15.18 15.72 7.41
N ILE A 362 -14.32 16.03 8.35
CA ILE A 362 -13.36 17.11 8.25
C ILE A 362 -11.96 16.59 8.53
N GLY A 363 -11.00 17.01 7.72
CA GLY A 363 -9.60 16.60 7.88
C GLY A 363 -8.63 17.70 7.46
N LEU A 364 -7.45 17.65 8.04
CA LEU A 364 -6.33 18.53 7.69
C LEU A 364 -5.06 17.71 7.43
N SER A 365 -4.26 18.15 6.51
CA SER A 365 -2.92 17.61 6.30
C SER A 365 -1.91 18.70 5.97
N VAL A 366 -0.68 18.49 6.46
CA VAL A 366 0.49 19.28 6.09
C VAL A 366 1.35 18.45 5.15
N SER A 367 1.78 19.05 4.06
CA SER A 367 2.61 18.44 3.02
C SER A 367 3.68 19.39 2.52
N ASN A 368 4.42 18.96 1.48
CA ASN A 368 5.50 19.73 0.88
C ASN A 368 6.58 20.08 1.92
N PRO A 369 7.28 19.05 2.49
CA PRO A 369 8.43 19.32 3.34
C PRO A 369 9.48 20.11 2.52
N LYS A 370 10.13 21.07 3.14
CA LYS A 370 11.30 21.68 2.51
C LYS A 370 12.33 20.58 2.30
N GLU A 371 12.66 20.31 1.06
CA GLU A 371 13.80 19.47 0.76
C GLU A 371 15.02 20.15 1.39
N GLU A 372 15.69 19.48 2.32
CA GLU A 372 17.07 19.79 2.61
C GLU A 372 17.83 19.58 1.29
N ILE A 373 18.06 20.68 0.56
CA ILE A 373 18.97 20.67 -0.57
C ILE A 373 20.32 20.36 0.04
N LYS A 374 20.67 19.09 0.13
CA LYS A 374 22.05 18.67 0.24
C LYS A 374 22.70 19.10 -1.07
N LYS A 375 23.15 20.37 -1.10
CA LYS A 375 24.04 20.87 -2.15
C LYS A 375 25.35 20.10 -2.05
N GLN A 376 25.36 18.92 -2.62
CA GLN A 376 26.58 18.23 -3.02
C GLN A 376 26.81 18.52 -4.50
N TRP A 377 26.99 19.80 -4.83
CA TRP A 377 27.69 20.16 -6.05
C TRP A 377 29.16 20.29 -5.68
N GLU A 378 29.93 19.22 -5.74
CA GLU A 378 31.37 19.31 -5.89
C GLU A 378 31.62 19.73 -7.35
N GLN A 379 32.08 20.95 -7.51
CA GLN A 379 32.59 21.42 -8.80
C GLN A 379 33.88 20.66 -9.04
N LEU A 380 33.82 19.62 -9.88
CA LEU A 380 35.04 18.95 -10.37
C LEU A 380 35.78 19.95 -11.24
N SER A 381 36.92 20.45 -10.74
CA SER A 381 37.87 21.18 -11.57
C SER A 381 38.53 20.18 -12.52
N LEU A 382 38.26 20.29 -13.81
CA LEU A 382 38.98 19.57 -14.84
C LEU A 382 40.32 20.28 -15.01
N GLU A 383 41.43 19.68 -14.51
CA GLU A 383 42.77 20.07 -14.89
C GLU A 383 43.04 19.55 -16.30
N PHE A 384 43.04 20.48 -17.27
CA PHE A 384 43.55 20.19 -18.60
C PHE A 384 45.08 20.17 -18.51
N LYS A 385 45.68 19.00 -18.74
CA LYS A 385 47.14 18.95 -19.03
C LYS A 385 47.34 19.53 -20.42
N GLU A 386 48.05 20.66 -20.50
CA GLU A 386 48.56 21.14 -21.78
C GLU A 386 49.48 20.06 -22.34
N TRP A 387 49.26 19.68 -23.58
CA TRP A 387 50.14 18.84 -24.35
C TRP A 387 51.25 19.73 -24.85
N ASP A 388 52.43 19.63 -24.26
CA ASP A 388 53.64 20.22 -24.82
C ASP A 388 54.00 19.48 -26.12
N ASP A 389 54.20 20.24 -27.21
CA ASP A 389 54.62 19.78 -28.54
C ASP A 389 56.00 19.13 -28.56
#